data_9a3b3e2705592e37ac85a177c24bf23b
#
_entry.id   9a3b3e2705592e37ac85a177c24bf23b
#
_cell.length_a   1.000
_cell.length_b   1.000
_cell.length_c   1.000
_cell.angle_alpha   90.00
_cell.angle_beta   90.00
_cell.angle_gamma   90.00
#
_symmetry.space_group_name_H-M   'P 1'
#
loop_
_entity.id
_entity.type
_entity.pdbx_description
1 polymer ?
#
loop_
_entity_poly.entity_id
_entity_poly.type
_entity_poly.pdbx_seq_one_letter_code
_entity_poly.pdbx_strand_id
1 'polypeptide(L)'
;MIDYKKHLIITKSSLKVALSQLSKLGIDAILFVVDAEDKLLGSITDGDVRRGLVAGIVIDDLVDKLIRGKPKHIVKGHYDLNQVIAYRKKGFRIIPVLDKDHSVISIINFRSTHSYLPVDAVLMGGGKGLRLRPLTEKTPKPLLPVGGKSIIKHNLDRLISFGIDDFWISINYL
;
A
#
# COMPACT_ATOMS: atom_id res chain seq x y z
N MET A 1 0.88 4.25 -6.89
CA MET A 1 0.99 4.22 -5.41
C MET A 1 -0.37 3.81 -4.85
N ILE A 2 -0.41 2.84 -3.96
CA ILE A 2 -1.67 2.41 -3.33
C ILE A 2 -2.07 3.54 -2.38
N ASP A 3 -3.31 4.03 -2.54
CA ASP A 3 -3.86 5.01 -1.60
C ASP A 3 -4.16 4.31 -0.27
N TYR A 4 -3.19 4.36 0.64
CA TYR A 4 -3.32 3.72 1.95
C TYR A 4 -4.23 4.50 2.91
N LYS A 5 -4.42 5.81 2.68
CA LYS A 5 -5.23 6.67 3.57
C LYS A 5 -6.69 6.22 3.65
N LYS A 6 -7.21 5.61 2.59
CA LYS A 6 -8.56 5.01 2.61
C LYS A 6 -8.72 3.87 3.60
N HIS A 7 -7.62 3.27 4.07
CA HIS A 7 -7.61 2.23 5.09
C HIS A 7 -7.37 2.78 6.51
N LEU A 8 -7.26 4.10 6.68
CA LEU A 8 -7.09 4.72 7.99
C LEU A 8 -8.44 5.21 8.52
N ILE A 9 -8.65 5.04 9.81
CA ILE A 9 -9.76 5.63 10.56
C ILE A 9 -9.23 6.19 11.87
N ILE A 10 -9.65 7.41 12.20
CA ILE A 10 -9.22 8.06 13.44
C ILE A 10 -9.97 7.44 14.63
N THR A 11 -9.27 7.23 15.74
CA THR A 11 -9.87 6.87 17.05
C THR A 11 -11.04 7.77 17.38
N LYS A 12 -11.99 7.31 18.18
CA LYS A 12 -13.24 7.99 18.51
C LYS A 12 -14.20 8.25 17.34
N SER A 13 -13.92 7.73 16.15
CA SER A 13 -14.91 7.68 15.07
C SER A 13 -16.07 6.75 15.44
N SER A 14 -17.29 7.02 14.91
CA SER A 14 -18.42 6.12 15.14
C SER A 14 -18.32 4.85 14.28
N LEU A 15 -18.95 3.77 14.75
CA LEU A 15 -19.04 2.53 14.00
C LEU A 15 -19.73 2.73 12.63
N LYS A 16 -20.67 3.68 12.53
CA LYS A 16 -21.33 4.05 11.28
C LYS A 16 -20.32 4.52 10.22
N VAL A 17 -19.34 5.33 10.63
CA VAL A 17 -18.26 5.80 9.74
C VAL A 17 -17.39 4.62 9.30
N ALA A 18 -17.00 3.77 10.26
CA ALA A 18 -16.20 2.57 9.94
C ALA A 18 -16.90 1.64 8.93
N LEU A 19 -18.20 1.38 9.12
CA LEU A 19 -19.00 0.57 8.20
C LEU A 19 -19.04 1.16 6.78
N SER A 20 -19.25 2.48 6.69
CA SER A 20 -19.24 3.18 5.39
C SER A 20 -17.89 3.04 4.68
N GLN A 21 -16.78 3.19 5.42
CA GLN A 21 -15.44 3.02 4.84
C GLN A 21 -15.16 1.56 4.45
N LEU A 22 -15.47 0.58 5.32
CA LEU A 22 -15.32 -0.85 5.02
C LEU A 22 -16.10 -1.25 3.76
N SER A 23 -17.34 -0.76 3.62
CA SER A 23 -18.17 -1.02 2.44
C SER A 23 -17.50 -0.52 1.15
N LYS A 24 -16.87 0.67 1.17
CA LYS A 24 -16.15 1.23 0.01
C LYS A 24 -14.88 0.45 -0.33
N LEU A 25 -14.23 -0.17 0.67
CA LEU A 25 -13.05 -1.00 0.48
C LEU A 25 -13.35 -2.38 -0.12
N GLY A 26 -14.60 -2.82 -0.04
CA GLY A 26 -15.06 -4.07 -0.63
C GLY A 26 -14.27 -5.28 -0.13
N ILE A 27 -13.63 -5.99 -1.05
CA ILE A 27 -12.87 -7.21 -0.75
C ILE A 27 -11.63 -6.96 0.12
N ASP A 28 -11.12 -5.74 0.15
CA ASP A 28 -9.98 -5.30 0.94
C ASP A 28 -10.41 -4.62 2.26
N ALA A 29 -11.61 -4.95 2.76
CA ALA A 29 -12.25 -4.35 3.94
C ALA A 29 -11.46 -4.61 5.23
N ILE A 30 -10.50 -3.75 5.49
CA ILE A 30 -9.79 -3.61 6.76
C ILE A 30 -9.47 -2.14 6.98
N LEU A 31 -9.67 -1.67 8.21
CA LEU A 31 -9.31 -0.33 8.66
C LEU A 31 -8.25 -0.43 9.75
N PHE A 32 -7.26 0.45 9.68
CA PHE A 32 -6.28 0.67 10.72
C PHE A 32 -6.70 1.88 11.53
N VAL A 33 -6.92 1.67 12.81
CA VAL A 33 -7.29 2.74 13.73
C VAL A 33 -6.03 3.47 14.15
N VAL A 34 -6.02 4.78 13.97
CA VAL A 34 -4.88 5.64 14.26
C VAL A 34 -5.29 6.80 15.17
N ASP A 35 -4.32 7.40 15.85
CA ASP A 35 -4.50 8.66 16.58
C ASP A 35 -4.36 9.89 15.66
N ALA A 36 -4.30 11.09 16.23
CA ALA A 36 -4.16 12.34 15.50
C ALA A 36 -2.80 12.49 14.80
N GLU A 37 -1.79 11.76 15.23
CA GLU A 37 -0.43 11.71 14.66
C GLU A 37 -0.23 10.52 13.72
N ASP A 38 -1.32 9.89 13.23
CA ASP A 38 -1.32 8.69 12.39
C ASP A 38 -0.66 7.46 13.02
N LYS A 39 -0.45 7.42 14.35
CA LYS A 39 0.13 6.26 15.04
C LYS A 39 -0.89 5.13 15.13
N LEU A 40 -0.42 3.93 14.84
CA LEU A 40 -1.25 2.74 14.80
C LEU A 40 -1.70 2.29 16.20
N LEU A 41 -3.00 2.33 16.45
CA LEU A 41 -3.64 1.86 17.68
C LEU A 41 -4.18 0.44 17.56
N GLY A 42 -4.72 0.09 16.39
CA GLY A 42 -5.31 -1.22 16.18
C GLY A 42 -5.86 -1.41 14.77
N SER A 43 -6.67 -2.45 14.59
CA SER A 43 -7.35 -2.69 13.32
C SER A 43 -8.77 -3.17 13.54
N ILE A 44 -9.63 -2.94 12.54
CA ILE A 44 -11.04 -3.36 12.51
C ILE A 44 -11.31 -3.97 11.14
N THR A 45 -11.93 -5.14 11.14
CA THR A 45 -12.44 -5.81 9.96
C THR A 45 -13.96 -5.87 9.99
N ASP A 46 -14.58 -6.20 8.85
CA ASP A 46 -16.00 -6.47 8.77
C ASP A 46 -16.45 -7.56 9.78
N GLY A 47 -15.60 -8.59 9.98
CA GLY A 47 -15.86 -9.62 10.98
C GLY A 47 -15.85 -9.11 12.43
N ASP A 48 -15.00 -8.11 12.73
CA ASP A 48 -14.97 -7.52 14.09
C ASP A 48 -16.24 -6.71 14.34
N VAL A 49 -16.69 -5.97 13.33
CA VAL A 49 -17.95 -5.21 13.40
C VAL A 49 -19.13 -6.15 13.65
N ARG A 50 -19.27 -7.22 12.85
CA ARG A 50 -20.35 -8.19 13.03
C ARG A 50 -20.35 -8.81 14.41
N ARG A 51 -19.19 -9.21 14.93
CA ARG A 51 -19.08 -9.76 16.29
C ARG A 51 -19.42 -8.73 17.35
N GLY A 52 -19.03 -7.48 17.16
CA GLY A 52 -19.38 -6.38 18.06
C GLY A 52 -20.89 -6.14 18.13
N LEU A 53 -21.57 -6.09 16.99
CA LEU A 53 -23.02 -5.93 16.92
C LEU A 53 -23.75 -7.08 17.65
N VAL A 54 -23.30 -8.32 17.45
CA VAL A 54 -23.84 -9.49 18.16
C VAL A 54 -23.60 -9.40 19.66
N ALA A 55 -22.49 -8.76 20.08
CA ALA A 55 -22.15 -8.54 21.48
C ALA A 55 -22.86 -7.30 22.10
N GLY A 56 -23.76 -6.64 21.37
CA GLY A 56 -24.54 -5.51 21.85
C GLY A 56 -23.93 -4.11 21.61
N ILE A 57 -22.87 -4.01 20.85
CA ILE A 57 -22.34 -2.73 20.36
C ILE A 57 -23.34 -2.14 19.35
N VAL A 58 -23.65 -0.86 19.46
CA VAL A 58 -24.57 -0.19 18.54
C VAL A 58 -23.83 0.68 17.53
N ILE A 59 -24.51 1.06 16.44
CA ILE A 59 -23.93 1.73 15.29
C ILE A 59 -23.33 3.11 15.60
N ASP A 60 -23.82 3.77 16.65
CA ASP A 60 -23.34 5.07 17.10
C ASP A 60 -22.18 4.95 18.12
N ASP A 61 -21.85 3.74 18.56
CA ASP A 61 -20.71 3.52 19.44
C ASP A 61 -19.39 3.83 18.74
N LEU A 62 -18.36 4.10 19.55
CA LEU A 62 -17.02 4.40 19.04
C LEU A 62 -16.31 3.13 18.58
N VAL A 63 -15.51 3.27 17.52
CA VAL A 63 -14.68 2.18 16.97
C VAL A 63 -13.71 1.59 18.00
N ASP A 64 -13.35 2.37 19.01
CA ASP A 64 -12.43 1.99 20.09
C ASP A 64 -12.90 0.75 20.84
N LYS A 65 -14.21 0.52 20.95
CA LYS A 65 -14.79 -0.69 21.55
C LYS A 65 -14.51 -1.98 20.76
N LEU A 66 -14.15 -1.83 19.48
CA LEU A 66 -13.90 -2.95 18.56
C LEU A 66 -12.41 -3.21 18.31
N ILE A 67 -11.52 -2.32 18.73
CA ILE A 67 -10.10 -2.43 18.50
C ILE A 67 -9.59 -3.76 19.10
N ARG A 68 -9.05 -4.61 18.26
CA ARG A 68 -8.30 -5.78 18.67
C ARG A 68 -6.83 -5.48 18.59
N GLY A 69 -6.15 -5.53 19.72
CA GLY A 69 -4.71 -5.50 19.93
C GLY A 69 -3.85 -4.89 18.82
N LYS A 70 -2.56 -4.86 18.98
CA LYS A 70 -1.63 -4.33 17.95
C LYS A 70 -1.66 -5.23 16.71
N PRO A 71 -2.12 -4.75 15.53
CA PRO A 71 -2.12 -5.53 14.31
C PRO A 71 -0.70 -5.88 13.89
N LYS A 72 -0.54 -6.98 13.15
CA LYS A 72 0.74 -7.31 12.53
C LYS A 72 1.13 -6.18 11.58
N HIS A 73 2.36 -5.73 11.68
CA HIS A 73 2.89 -4.60 10.91
C HIS A 73 4.34 -4.84 10.50
N ILE A 74 4.85 -4.00 9.66
CA ILE A 74 6.24 -3.95 9.22
C ILE A 74 6.75 -2.54 9.48
N VAL A 75 8.00 -2.40 9.92
CA VAL A 75 8.64 -1.10 10.11
C VAL A 75 9.53 -0.82 8.89
N LYS A 76 9.35 0.35 8.27
CA LYS A 76 10.17 0.79 7.12
C LYS A 76 11.65 0.82 7.50
N GLY A 77 12.50 0.23 6.65
CA GLY A 77 13.94 0.13 6.90
C GLY A 77 14.37 -1.05 7.81
N HIS A 78 13.42 -1.78 8.40
CA HIS A 78 13.67 -2.98 9.19
C HIS A 78 12.84 -4.15 8.65
N TYR A 79 13.08 -4.49 7.36
CA TYR A 79 12.38 -5.58 6.70
C TYR A 79 12.97 -6.93 7.11
N ASP A 80 12.16 -7.76 7.73
CA ASP A 80 12.40 -9.21 7.79
C ASP A 80 11.58 -9.88 6.69
N LEU A 81 12.24 -10.28 5.61
CA LEU A 81 11.59 -10.93 4.48
C LEU A 81 10.88 -12.21 4.89
N ASN A 82 11.45 -12.98 5.84
CA ASN A 82 10.83 -14.19 6.34
C ASN A 82 9.52 -13.89 7.07
N GLN A 83 9.48 -12.77 7.81
CA GLN A 83 8.28 -12.31 8.49
C GLN A 83 7.18 -11.92 7.48
N VAL A 84 7.53 -11.20 6.40
CA VAL A 84 6.60 -10.83 5.33
C VAL A 84 6.03 -12.08 4.66
N ILE A 85 6.89 -13.04 4.30
CA ILE A 85 6.50 -14.32 3.72
C ILE A 85 5.58 -15.10 4.68
N ALA A 86 5.91 -15.12 5.97
CA ALA A 86 5.10 -15.78 6.98
C ALA A 86 3.70 -15.16 7.12
N TYR A 87 3.59 -13.83 7.07
CA TYR A 87 2.30 -13.15 7.08
C TYR A 87 1.46 -13.50 5.86
N ARG A 88 2.05 -13.50 4.66
CA ARG A 88 1.37 -13.91 3.44
C ARG A 88 0.88 -15.36 3.51
N LYS A 89 1.73 -16.29 3.96
CA LYS A 89 1.37 -17.71 4.13
C LYS A 89 0.25 -17.91 5.16
N LYS A 90 0.18 -17.07 6.20
CA LYS A 90 -0.90 -17.07 7.20
C LYS A 90 -2.21 -16.44 6.70
N GLY A 91 -2.27 -15.99 5.45
CA GLY A 91 -3.48 -15.45 4.83
C GLY A 91 -3.78 -13.99 5.17
N PHE A 92 -2.82 -13.24 5.73
CA PHE A 92 -2.99 -11.79 5.86
C PHE A 92 -3.12 -11.18 4.46
N ARG A 93 -4.13 -10.33 4.27
CA ARG A 93 -4.38 -9.68 2.98
C ARG A 93 -3.68 -8.34 2.89
N ILE A 94 -3.77 -7.57 3.97
CA ILE A 94 -3.21 -6.22 4.05
C ILE A 94 -2.49 -6.08 5.39
N ILE A 95 -1.30 -5.48 5.34
CA ILE A 95 -0.47 -5.19 6.52
C ILE A 95 -0.02 -3.74 6.44
N PRO A 96 -0.12 -2.96 7.54
CA PRO A 96 0.39 -1.60 7.59
C PRO A 96 1.91 -1.59 7.67
N VAL A 97 2.51 -0.62 7.00
CA VAL A 97 3.92 -0.28 7.10
C VAL A 97 4.04 0.97 7.95
N LEU A 98 4.85 0.89 8.98
CA LEU A 98 5.05 1.96 9.94
C LEU A 98 6.42 2.61 9.75
N ASP A 99 6.55 3.84 10.15
CA ASP A 99 7.84 4.50 10.36
C ASP A 99 8.41 4.18 11.75
N LYS A 100 9.49 4.87 12.11
CA LYS A 100 10.17 4.70 13.41
C LYS A 100 9.33 5.18 14.60
N ASP A 101 8.40 6.10 14.33
CA ASP A 101 7.51 6.70 15.34
C ASP A 101 6.18 5.96 15.46
N HIS A 102 6.08 4.78 14.81
CA HIS A 102 4.89 3.94 14.72
C HIS A 102 3.71 4.56 13.96
N SER A 103 3.93 5.60 13.14
CA SER A 103 2.90 6.16 12.26
C SER A 103 2.76 5.34 11.00
N VAL A 104 1.52 5.19 10.51
CA VAL A 104 1.23 4.43 9.30
C VAL A 104 1.62 5.26 8.07
N ILE A 105 2.62 4.81 7.32
CA ILE A 105 3.13 5.51 6.13
C ILE A 105 2.75 4.84 4.82
N SER A 106 2.35 3.56 4.87
CA SER A 106 1.95 2.78 3.68
C SER A 106 1.22 1.51 4.11
N ILE A 107 0.76 0.74 3.14
CA ILE A 107 0.24 -0.63 3.34
C ILE A 107 0.83 -1.58 2.30
N ILE A 108 0.95 -2.85 2.69
CA ILE A 108 1.20 -3.96 1.77
C ILE A 108 -0.12 -4.66 1.52
N ASN A 109 -0.56 -4.68 0.26
CA ASN A 109 -1.68 -5.50 -0.15
C ASN A 109 -1.17 -6.73 -0.91
N PHE A 110 -1.16 -7.89 -0.26
CA PHE A 110 -0.65 -9.14 -0.82
C PHE A 110 -1.43 -9.68 -2.02
N ARG A 111 -2.61 -9.12 -2.30
CA ARG A 111 -3.38 -9.46 -3.50
C ARG A 111 -2.89 -8.72 -4.74
N SER A 112 -2.48 -7.47 -4.57
CA SER A 112 -1.99 -6.63 -5.66
C SER A 112 -0.46 -6.69 -5.82
N THR A 113 0.25 -7.22 -4.83
CA THR A 113 1.71 -7.31 -4.80
C THR A 113 2.14 -8.76 -5.01
N HIS A 114 2.82 -9.05 -6.13
CA HIS A 114 3.27 -10.41 -6.46
C HIS A 114 4.48 -10.83 -5.63
N SER A 115 5.37 -9.88 -5.32
CA SER A 115 6.55 -10.08 -4.48
C SER A 115 6.71 -8.89 -3.57
N TYR A 116 7.43 -9.07 -2.47
CA TYR A 116 7.81 -7.99 -1.58
C TYR A 116 9.28 -8.16 -1.21
N LEU A 117 10.10 -7.35 -1.84
CA LEU A 117 11.54 -7.35 -1.62
C LEU A 117 11.97 -5.98 -1.09
N PRO A 118 12.83 -5.92 -0.06
CA PRO A 118 13.38 -4.67 0.46
C PRO A 118 14.54 -4.20 -0.46
N VAL A 119 14.21 -3.89 -1.72
CA VAL A 119 15.18 -3.51 -2.74
C VAL A 119 14.68 -2.27 -3.48
N ASP A 120 15.60 -1.41 -3.86
CA ASP A 120 15.38 -0.29 -4.76
C ASP A 120 15.61 -0.74 -6.20
N ALA A 121 14.94 -0.08 -7.15
CA ALA A 121 15.18 -0.31 -8.56
C ALA A 121 15.89 0.87 -9.21
N VAL A 122 16.89 0.57 -10.04
CA VAL A 122 17.56 1.58 -10.87
C VAL A 122 17.14 1.35 -12.33
N LEU A 123 16.47 2.34 -12.92
CA LEU A 123 16.11 2.33 -14.34
C LEU A 123 17.12 3.19 -15.12
N MET A 124 17.84 2.56 -16.03
CA MET A 124 18.83 3.23 -16.88
C MET A 124 18.17 3.76 -18.16
N GLY A 125 18.00 5.08 -18.23
CA GLY A 125 17.33 5.78 -19.35
C GLY A 125 18.27 6.51 -20.31
N GLY A 126 19.58 6.32 -20.22
CA GLY A 126 20.60 7.18 -20.86
C GLY A 126 20.99 6.87 -22.30
N GLY A 127 20.29 6.01 -23.02
CA GLY A 127 20.66 5.64 -24.39
C GLY A 127 20.06 6.55 -25.47
N LYS A 128 20.84 6.88 -26.52
CA LYS A 128 20.42 7.76 -27.64
C LYS A 128 19.28 7.19 -28.51
N GLY A 129 18.93 5.91 -28.36
CA GLY A 129 17.81 5.30 -29.07
C GLY A 129 17.95 5.24 -30.60
N LEU A 130 19.18 5.24 -31.16
CA LEU A 130 19.47 5.39 -32.58
C LEU A 130 18.67 4.44 -33.49
N ARG A 131 18.41 3.21 -33.02
CA ARG A 131 17.66 2.18 -33.76
C ARG A 131 16.16 2.52 -33.94
N LEU A 132 15.67 3.47 -33.18
CA LEU A 132 14.25 3.89 -33.20
C LEU A 132 14.05 5.25 -33.87
N ARG A 133 15.06 5.78 -34.54
CA ARG A 133 14.90 7.01 -35.33
C ARG A 133 13.90 6.78 -36.47
N PRO A 134 13.09 7.81 -36.77
CA PRO A 134 13.11 9.19 -36.30
C PRO A 134 12.39 9.44 -34.96
N LEU A 135 11.72 8.44 -34.36
CA LEU A 135 10.90 8.58 -33.15
C LEU A 135 11.69 9.13 -31.96
N THR A 136 12.99 8.81 -31.90
CA THR A 136 13.88 9.19 -30.80
C THR A 136 14.72 10.44 -31.06
N GLU A 137 14.43 11.21 -32.09
CA GLU A 137 15.14 12.45 -32.38
C GLU A 137 14.82 13.58 -31.39
N LYS A 138 13.54 13.63 -30.95
CA LYS A 138 13.04 14.68 -30.05
C LYS A 138 12.50 14.11 -28.72
N THR A 139 12.33 12.81 -28.65
CA THR A 139 11.75 12.14 -27.49
C THR A 139 12.65 10.99 -27.04
N PRO A 140 13.16 10.99 -25.81
CA PRO A 140 13.93 9.86 -25.29
C PRO A 140 13.15 8.55 -25.37
N LYS A 141 13.84 7.45 -25.73
CA LYS A 141 13.23 6.11 -25.84
C LYS A 141 12.33 5.74 -24.65
N PRO A 142 12.71 5.96 -23.39
CA PRO A 142 11.85 5.64 -22.25
C PRO A 142 10.51 6.36 -22.22
N LEU A 143 10.42 7.51 -22.87
CA LEU A 143 9.21 8.33 -22.91
C LEU A 143 8.33 8.05 -24.15
N LEU A 144 8.79 7.24 -25.11
CA LEU A 144 7.98 6.87 -26.26
C LEU A 144 6.72 6.12 -25.81
N PRO A 145 5.53 6.49 -26.35
CA PRO A 145 4.28 5.85 -25.99
C PRO A 145 4.15 4.48 -26.64
N VAL A 146 3.70 3.49 -25.86
CA VAL A 146 3.33 2.15 -26.31
C VAL A 146 2.01 1.79 -25.63
N GLY A 147 0.96 1.53 -26.39
CA GLY A 147 -0.35 1.19 -25.82
C GLY A 147 -0.92 2.25 -24.87
N GLY A 148 -0.72 3.55 -25.19
CA GLY A 148 -1.23 4.65 -24.38
C GLY A 148 -0.40 5.04 -23.15
N LYS A 149 0.70 4.34 -22.87
CA LYS A 149 1.63 4.65 -21.75
C LYS A 149 3.07 4.69 -22.27
N SER A 150 3.93 5.49 -21.63
CA SER A 150 5.36 5.48 -21.96
C SER A 150 6.03 4.16 -21.57
N ILE A 151 7.10 3.80 -22.28
CA ILE A 151 7.89 2.58 -21.99
C ILE A 151 8.34 2.54 -20.53
N ILE A 152 8.83 3.67 -20.00
CA ILE A 152 9.26 3.74 -18.59
C ILE A 152 8.10 3.50 -17.63
N LYS A 153 6.91 3.99 -17.97
CA LYS A 153 5.71 3.78 -17.15
C LYS A 153 5.31 2.30 -17.07
N HIS A 154 5.43 1.55 -18.16
CA HIS A 154 5.21 0.10 -18.14
C HIS A 154 6.20 -0.61 -17.20
N ASN A 155 7.49 -0.21 -17.24
CA ASN A 155 8.50 -0.78 -16.37
C ASN A 155 8.24 -0.45 -14.90
N LEU A 156 7.89 0.81 -14.60
CA LEU A 156 7.54 1.23 -13.24
C LEU A 156 6.30 0.48 -12.72
N ASP A 157 5.23 0.42 -13.51
CA ASP A 157 4.01 -0.31 -13.12
C ASP A 157 4.31 -1.78 -12.81
N ARG A 158 5.20 -2.41 -13.59
CA ARG A 158 5.63 -3.78 -13.36
C ARG A 158 6.43 -3.92 -12.05
N LEU A 159 7.40 -3.06 -11.80
CA LEU A 159 8.19 -3.09 -10.57
C LEU A 159 7.30 -2.85 -9.33
N ILE A 160 6.38 -1.89 -9.42
CA ILE A 160 5.39 -1.63 -8.36
C ILE A 160 4.54 -2.88 -8.08
N SER A 161 4.15 -3.63 -9.12
CA SER A 161 3.37 -4.86 -8.92
C SER A 161 4.14 -5.94 -8.16
N PHE A 162 5.47 -5.86 -8.13
CA PHE A 162 6.35 -6.70 -7.31
C PHE A 162 6.68 -6.09 -5.94
N GLY A 163 6.10 -4.95 -5.60
CA GLY A 163 6.27 -4.31 -4.29
C GLY A 163 7.53 -3.45 -4.16
N ILE A 164 8.14 -3.11 -5.28
CA ILE A 164 9.26 -2.15 -5.30
C ILE A 164 8.65 -0.76 -5.44
N ASP A 165 8.91 0.13 -4.52
CA ASP A 165 8.33 1.48 -4.44
C ASP A 165 9.38 2.61 -4.44
N ASP A 166 10.64 2.28 -4.23
CA ASP A 166 11.75 3.23 -4.34
C ASP A 166 12.48 3.05 -5.68
N PHE A 167 12.52 4.11 -6.49
CA PHE A 167 13.08 4.09 -7.84
C PHE A 167 14.11 5.19 -8.05
N TRP A 168 15.21 4.83 -8.70
CA TRP A 168 16.22 5.75 -9.21
C TRP A 168 16.20 5.69 -10.72
N ILE A 169 16.19 6.84 -11.38
CA ILE A 169 16.25 6.93 -12.83
C ILE A 169 17.55 7.60 -13.21
N SER A 170 18.44 6.83 -13.86
CA SER A 170 19.67 7.36 -14.42
C SER A 170 19.40 7.92 -15.82
N ILE A 171 19.64 9.20 -15.99
CA ILE A 171 19.52 9.90 -17.27
C ILE A 171 20.89 10.43 -17.71
N ASN A 172 21.21 10.31 -18.99
CA ASN A 172 22.48 10.79 -19.54
C ASN A 172 22.31 11.62 -20.84
N TYR A 173 21.07 11.69 -21.37
CA TYR A 173 20.82 12.30 -22.67
C TYR A 173 19.39 12.82 -22.77
N LEU A 174 19.26 14.13 -23.21
CA LEU A 174 18.03 14.94 -23.29
C LEU A 174 17.40 15.30 -21.95
#